data_1fb58c059ae9791ce8d61aeb9de1c57d
#
_entry.id   1fb58c059ae9791ce8d61aeb9de1c57d
#
_cell.length_a   1.000
_cell.length_b   1.000
_cell.length_c   1.000
_cell.angle_alpha   90.00
_cell.angle_beta   90.00
_cell.angle_gamma   90.00
#
_symmetry.space_group_name_H-M   'P 1'
#
loop_
_entity.id
_entity.type
_entity.pdbx_description
1 polymer ?
#
loop_
_entity_poly.entity_id
_entity_poly.type
_entity_poly.pdbx_seq_one_letter_code
_entity_poly.pdbx_strand_id
1 'polypeptide(L)'
;MAHAYVIEGGRHAGIQAARTYAREALQLDGEHHPDLLVFEYGLFSVDDAREVARFASSSPIQGDKKVVVIAATRIFHEAQNALLKLFEEPPQGVVLVLVVPSLGQLLPTLRSRVLVLSSEGMSVNPAEAFLARTAAEREKFITKILDRTKSDKDEEKQAARGELL
;
A
#
# COMPACT_ATOMS: atom_id res chain seq x y z
N MET A 1 -9.10 -4.02 -8.35
CA MET A 1 -8.30 -3.72 -7.15
C MET A 1 -6.88 -3.48 -7.62
N ALA A 2 -6.25 -2.40 -7.22
CA ALA A 2 -4.86 -2.19 -7.58
C ALA A 2 -3.99 -3.25 -6.88
N HIS A 3 -2.91 -3.68 -7.52
CA HIS A 3 -2.06 -4.77 -7.06
C HIS A 3 -0.59 -4.35 -6.89
N ALA A 4 -0.29 -3.07 -7.09
CA ALA A 4 1.05 -2.55 -6.94
C ALA A 4 1.03 -1.22 -6.19
N TYR A 5 1.75 -1.17 -5.08
CA TYR A 5 1.79 -0.02 -4.18
C TYR A 5 3.21 0.38 -3.86
N VAL A 6 3.39 1.64 -3.45
CA VAL A 6 4.64 2.15 -2.90
C VAL A 6 4.38 2.92 -1.61
N ILE A 7 5.25 2.72 -0.63
CA ILE A 7 5.28 3.45 0.63
C ILE A 7 6.58 4.26 0.65
N GLU A 8 6.45 5.58 0.79
CA GLU A 8 7.59 6.46 1.00
C GLU A 8 7.86 6.61 2.48
N GLY A 9 9.09 6.37 2.90
CA GLY A 9 9.50 6.55 4.28
C GLY A 9 10.61 5.62 4.74
N GLY A 10 10.86 5.62 6.04
CA GLY A 10 11.85 4.74 6.67
C GLY A 10 11.47 3.26 6.50
N ARG A 11 12.48 2.41 6.25
CA ARG A 11 12.30 0.99 5.96
C ARG A 11 11.43 0.28 7.00
N HIS A 12 11.75 0.44 8.28
CA HIS A 12 11.00 -0.22 9.36
C HIS A 12 9.53 0.23 9.40
N ALA A 13 9.29 1.55 9.40
CA ALA A 13 7.94 2.09 9.42
C ALA A 13 7.13 1.68 8.17
N GLY A 14 7.78 1.68 7.00
CA GLY A 14 7.14 1.24 5.75
C GLY A 14 6.77 -0.23 5.75
N ILE A 15 7.61 -1.11 6.30
CA ILE A 15 7.29 -2.53 6.46
C ILE A 15 6.11 -2.72 7.42
N GLN A 16 6.06 -1.99 8.53
CA GLN A 16 4.92 -2.06 9.46
C GLN A 16 3.63 -1.58 8.80
N ALA A 17 3.68 -0.50 8.03
CA ALA A 17 2.54 -0.01 7.27
C ALA A 17 2.07 -1.05 6.22
N ALA A 18 2.99 -1.70 5.52
CA ALA A 18 2.66 -2.78 4.59
C ALA A 18 2.01 -3.99 5.28
N ARG A 19 2.49 -4.37 6.46
CA ARG A 19 1.90 -5.44 7.29
C ARG A 19 0.49 -5.07 7.76
N THR A 20 0.29 -3.83 8.20
CA THR A 20 -1.02 -3.32 8.58
C THR A 20 -2.00 -3.37 7.40
N TYR A 21 -1.55 -2.91 6.22
CA TYR A 21 -2.34 -3.01 4.99
C TYR A 21 -2.71 -4.47 4.64
N ALA A 22 -1.74 -5.39 4.72
CA ALA A 22 -1.98 -6.81 4.44
C ALA A 22 -3.05 -7.40 5.38
N ARG A 23 -2.99 -7.08 6.67
CA ARG A 23 -3.95 -7.53 7.68
C ARG A 23 -5.35 -6.96 7.44
N GLU A 24 -5.46 -5.64 7.30
CA GLU A 24 -6.75 -4.95 7.31
C GLU A 24 -7.46 -5.00 5.96
N ALA A 25 -6.73 -4.84 4.85
CA ALA A 25 -7.30 -4.80 3.51
C ALA A 25 -7.39 -6.17 2.84
N LEU A 26 -6.50 -7.09 3.19
CA LEU A 26 -6.37 -8.39 2.53
C LEU A 26 -6.68 -9.57 3.46
N GLN A 27 -6.93 -9.30 4.75
CA GLN A 27 -7.27 -10.30 5.78
C GLN A 27 -6.17 -11.38 5.95
N LEU A 28 -4.91 -10.99 5.76
CA LEU A 28 -3.76 -11.83 6.04
C LEU A 28 -3.37 -11.64 7.51
N ASP A 29 -4.09 -12.30 8.40
CA ASP A 29 -3.90 -12.20 9.84
C ASP A 29 -2.68 -13.02 10.31
N GLY A 30 -1.96 -12.46 11.27
CA GLY A 30 -0.80 -13.09 11.89
C GLY A 30 0.50 -12.37 11.59
N GLU A 31 1.40 -12.39 12.59
CA GLU A 31 2.71 -11.72 12.48
C GLU A 31 3.62 -12.41 11.46
N HIS A 32 3.42 -13.71 11.25
CA HIS A 32 4.18 -14.55 10.34
C HIS A 32 3.27 -15.30 9.34
N HIS A 33 2.37 -14.56 8.68
CA HIS A 33 1.52 -15.18 7.65
C HIS A 33 2.39 -15.71 6.50
N PRO A 34 2.24 -16.97 6.06
CA PRO A 34 3.11 -17.57 5.03
C PRO A 34 2.99 -16.90 3.67
N ASP A 35 1.89 -16.21 3.41
CA ASP A 35 1.65 -15.47 2.18
C ASP A 35 1.95 -13.95 2.30
N LEU A 36 2.56 -13.52 3.41
CA LEU A 36 3.13 -12.20 3.58
C LEU A 36 4.66 -12.29 3.57
N LEU A 37 5.25 -12.10 2.40
CA LEU A 37 6.68 -12.15 2.20
C LEU A 37 7.29 -10.77 2.30
N VAL A 38 8.30 -10.60 3.15
CA VAL A 38 9.03 -9.34 3.32
C VAL A 38 10.49 -9.55 2.95
N PHE A 39 10.94 -8.83 1.95
CA PHE A 39 12.32 -8.81 1.49
C PHE A 39 12.95 -7.46 1.84
N GLU A 40 14.08 -7.49 2.53
CA GLU A 40 14.79 -6.31 2.99
C GLU A 40 16.18 -6.22 2.37
N TYR A 41 16.46 -5.08 1.72
CA TYR A 41 17.73 -4.85 1.05
C TYR A 41 18.30 -3.47 1.44
N GLY A 42 19.60 -3.40 1.63
CA GLY A 42 20.32 -2.13 1.64
C GLY A 42 20.39 -1.56 0.21
N LEU A 43 20.83 -2.41 -0.70
CA LEU A 43 20.96 -2.13 -2.13
C LEU A 43 20.26 -3.25 -2.90
N PHE A 44 19.28 -2.88 -3.72
CA PHE A 44 18.48 -3.82 -4.49
C PHE A 44 19.01 -3.93 -5.92
N SER A 45 19.44 -5.13 -6.28
CA SER A 45 20.07 -5.48 -7.55
C SER A 45 19.11 -6.18 -8.54
N VAL A 46 19.59 -6.43 -9.75
CA VAL A 46 18.85 -7.21 -10.78
C VAL A 46 18.60 -8.65 -10.31
N ASP A 47 19.57 -9.25 -9.62
CA ASP A 47 19.43 -10.63 -9.14
C ASP A 47 18.40 -10.71 -8.01
N ASP A 48 18.36 -9.72 -7.12
CA ASP A 48 17.30 -9.59 -6.12
C ASP A 48 15.92 -9.43 -6.78
N ALA A 49 15.84 -8.64 -7.86
CA ALA A 49 14.59 -8.47 -8.60
C ALA A 49 14.11 -9.79 -9.24
N ARG A 50 15.03 -10.59 -9.77
CA ARG A 50 14.70 -11.93 -10.30
C ARG A 50 14.25 -12.89 -9.21
N GLU A 51 14.90 -12.85 -8.05
CA GLU A 51 14.52 -13.66 -6.90
C GLU A 51 13.12 -13.31 -6.41
N VAL A 52 12.83 -12.03 -6.19
CA VAL A 52 11.50 -11.54 -5.80
C VAL A 52 10.44 -11.94 -6.83
N ALA A 53 10.72 -11.79 -8.13
CA ALA A 53 9.79 -12.19 -9.18
C ALA A 53 9.47 -13.69 -9.14
N ARG A 54 10.46 -14.53 -8.86
CA ARG A 54 10.27 -15.98 -8.69
C ARG A 54 9.36 -16.29 -7.51
N PHE A 55 9.56 -15.66 -6.34
CA PHE A 55 8.70 -15.84 -5.17
C PHE A 55 7.29 -15.30 -5.40
N ALA A 56 7.16 -14.14 -6.06
CA ALA A 56 5.85 -13.59 -6.42
C ALA A 56 5.07 -14.53 -7.35
N SER A 57 5.74 -15.23 -8.25
CA SER A 57 5.12 -16.16 -9.20
C SER A 57 4.68 -17.50 -8.60
N SER A 58 5.07 -17.82 -7.36
CA SER A 58 4.60 -19.04 -6.69
C SER A 58 3.17 -18.83 -6.16
N SER A 59 2.38 -19.92 -6.17
CA SER A 59 1.01 -19.88 -5.63
C SER A 59 0.97 -19.50 -4.16
N PRO A 60 -0.09 -18.83 -3.67
CA PRO A 60 -0.33 -18.67 -2.24
C PRO A 60 -0.37 -20.03 -1.52
N ILE A 61 0.04 -20.03 -0.25
CA ILE A 61 0.05 -21.23 0.61
C ILE A 61 -1.27 -21.37 1.36
N GLN A 62 -1.82 -20.23 1.82
CA GLN A 62 -3.09 -20.17 2.53
C GLN A 62 -4.02 -19.17 1.85
N GLY A 63 -5.11 -19.65 1.28
CA GLY A 63 -6.10 -18.80 0.61
C GLY A 63 -5.75 -18.45 -0.84
N ASP A 64 -6.19 -17.29 -1.26
CA ASP A 64 -6.14 -16.83 -2.65
C ASP A 64 -5.29 -15.55 -2.85
N LYS A 65 -4.69 -15.03 -1.78
CA LYS A 65 -3.94 -13.77 -1.79
C LYS A 65 -2.53 -13.97 -1.24
N LYS A 66 -1.59 -13.25 -1.84
CA LYS A 66 -0.20 -13.16 -1.40
C LYS A 66 0.25 -11.71 -1.45
N VAL A 67 0.99 -11.28 -0.43
CA VAL A 67 1.61 -9.95 -0.39
C VAL A 67 3.13 -10.11 -0.43
N VAL A 68 3.75 -9.40 -1.34
CA VAL A 68 5.22 -9.34 -1.45
C VAL A 68 5.67 -7.91 -1.19
N VAL A 69 6.34 -7.71 -0.06
CA VAL A 69 6.91 -6.43 0.35
C VAL A 69 8.38 -6.41 -0.01
N ILE A 70 8.79 -5.39 -0.76
CA ILE A 70 10.18 -5.15 -1.14
C ILE A 70 10.62 -3.85 -0.49
N ALA A 71 11.42 -3.94 0.56
CA ALA A 71 11.93 -2.78 1.28
C ALA A 71 13.41 -2.56 0.96
N ALA A 72 13.74 -1.45 0.30
CA ALA A 72 15.11 -1.17 -0.13
C ALA A 72 15.51 0.28 0.19
N THR A 73 16.77 0.46 0.64
CA THR A 73 17.33 1.80 0.86
C THR A 73 17.72 2.45 -0.46
N ARG A 74 18.23 1.66 -1.41
CA ARG A 74 18.52 2.08 -2.79
C ARG A 74 18.14 0.99 -3.76
N ILE A 75 17.65 1.38 -4.94
CA ILE A 75 17.29 0.45 -6.01
C ILE A 75 18.02 0.89 -7.27
N PHE A 76 18.79 -0.02 -7.86
CA PHE A 76 19.46 0.24 -9.14
C PHE A 76 18.44 0.40 -10.28
N HIS A 77 18.76 1.21 -11.26
CA HIS A 77 17.89 1.44 -12.43
C HIS A 77 17.58 0.15 -13.17
N GLU A 78 18.59 -0.71 -13.34
CA GLU A 78 18.46 -2.01 -13.99
C GLU A 78 17.53 -2.95 -13.20
N ALA A 79 17.58 -2.90 -11.86
CA ALA A 79 16.70 -3.66 -11.00
C ALA A 79 15.24 -3.16 -11.09
N GLN A 80 15.03 -1.84 -11.17
CA GLN A 80 13.71 -1.26 -11.41
C GLN A 80 13.14 -1.72 -12.75
N ASN A 81 13.97 -1.72 -13.81
CA ASN A 81 13.56 -2.22 -15.13
C ASN A 81 13.21 -3.71 -15.10
N ALA A 82 13.96 -4.53 -14.34
CA ALA A 82 13.67 -5.95 -14.18
C ALA A 82 12.33 -6.21 -13.46
N LEU A 83 11.89 -5.29 -12.60
CA LEU A 83 10.61 -5.37 -11.92
C LEU A 83 9.41 -4.94 -12.78
N LEU A 84 9.61 -4.20 -13.87
CA LEU A 84 8.50 -3.61 -14.64
C LEU A 84 7.45 -4.62 -15.04
N LYS A 85 7.86 -5.76 -15.59
CA LYS A 85 6.94 -6.82 -16.01
C LYS A 85 6.09 -7.33 -14.84
N LEU A 86 6.70 -7.54 -13.67
CA LEU A 86 6.01 -8.00 -12.48
C LEU A 86 4.99 -6.97 -11.98
N PHE A 87 5.30 -5.67 -12.08
CA PHE A 87 4.42 -4.59 -11.65
C PHE A 87 3.33 -4.26 -12.68
N GLU A 88 3.54 -4.56 -13.96
CA GLU A 88 2.53 -4.43 -15.01
C GLU A 88 1.49 -5.54 -14.94
N GLU A 89 1.96 -6.79 -14.83
CA GLU A 89 1.12 -7.99 -14.87
C GLU A 89 1.49 -8.91 -13.70
N PRO A 90 1.14 -8.53 -12.45
CA PRO A 90 1.39 -9.39 -11.32
C PRO A 90 0.57 -10.67 -11.42
N PRO A 91 1.06 -11.80 -10.90
CA PRO A 91 0.30 -13.03 -10.85
C PRO A 91 -1.02 -12.84 -10.10
N GLN A 92 -2.01 -13.65 -10.45
CA GLN A 92 -3.34 -13.55 -9.83
C GLN A 92 -3.26 -13.71 -8.30
N GLY A 93 -3.93 -12.83 -7.57
CA GLY A 93 -3.93 -12.82 -6.11
C GLY A 93 -2.69 -12.21 -5.46
N VAL A 94 -1.68 -11.78 -6.25
CA VAL A 94 -0.47 -11.17 -5.72
C VAL A 94 -0.62 -9.66 -5.62
N VAL A 95 -0.27 -9.12 -4.45
CA VAL A 95 -0.14 -7.69 -4.19
C VAL A 95 1.32 -7.37 -3.91
N LEU A 96 1.83 -6.38 -4.61
CA LEU A 96 3.21 -5.91 -4.50
C LEU A 96 3.26 -4.60 -3.72
N VAL A 97 4.14 -4.51 -2.73
CA VAL A 97 4.36 -3.29 -1.95
C VAL A 97 5.84 -2.94 -1.96
N LEU A 98 6.19 -1.81 -2.56
CA LEU A 98 7.55 -1.30 -2.57
C LEU A 98 7.71 -0.28 -1.44
N VAL A 99 8.73 -0.41 -0.61
CA VAL A 99 9.07 0.53 0.47
C VAL A 99 10.40 1.19 0.13
N VAL A 100 10.39 2.50 -0.04
CA VAL A 100 11.56 3.30 -0.42
C VAL A 100 11.67 4.57 0.41
N PRO A 101 12.89 5.08 0.70
CA PRO A 101 13.06 6.32 1.43
C PRO A 101 12.47 7.55 0.73
N SER A 102 12.49 7.55 -0.61
CA SER A 102 11.93 8.64 -1.42
C SER A 102 11.42 8.14 -2.76
N LEU A 103 10.25 8.62 -3.16
CA LEU A 103 9.67 8.38 -4.49
C LEU A 103 10.54 8.92 -5.63
N GLY A 104 11.40 9.91 -5.35
CA GLY A 104 12.36 10.45 -6.31
C GLY A 104 13.42 9.47 -6.77
N GLN A 105 13.60 8.33 -6.08
CA GLN A 105 14.51 7.25 -6.50
C GLN A 105 13.91 6.36 -7.60
N LEU A 106 12.60 6.42 -7.79
CA LEU A 106 11.92 5.56 -8.76
C LEU A 106 11.99 6.16 -10.16
N LEU A 107 12.28 5.30 -11.11
CA LEU A 107 12.14 5.66 -12.52
C LEU A 107 10.67 6.00 -12.83
N PRO A 108 10.42 6.97 -13.70
CA PRO A 108 9.05 7.33 -14.11
C PRO A 108 8.23 6.13 -14.59
N THR A 109 8.88 5.18 -15.25
CA THR A 109 8.29 3.94 -15.75
C THR A 109 7.77 3.03 -14.64
N LEU A 110 8.49 2.89 -13.52
CA LEU A 110 8.02 2.10 -12.37
C LEU A 110 7.01 2.90 -11.54
N ARG A 111 7.28 4.21 -11.36
CA ARG A 111 6.40 5.10 -10.58
C ARG A 111 4.99 5.18 -11.16
N SER A 112 4.83 5.16 -12.48
CA SER A 112 3.52 5.20 -13.14
C SER A 112 2.66 3.94 -12.93
N ARG A 113 3.24 2.88 -12.39
CA ARG A 113 2.59 1.57 -12.19
C ARG A 113 2.27 1.26 -10.74
N VAL A 114 2.62 2.15 -9.83
CA VAL A 114 2.41 1.97 -8.39
C VAL A 114 1.51 3.06 -7.83
N LEU A 115 0.65 2.68 -6.89
CA LEU A 115 -0.13 3.64 -6.10
C LEU A 115 0.58 3.94 -4.79
N VAL A 116 0.59 5.20 -4.38
CA VAL A 116 1.21 5.60 -3.11
C VAL A 116 0.29 5.22 -1.96
N LEU A 117 0.78 4.38 -1.04
CA LEU A 117 0.18 4.16 0.27
C LEU A 117 0.83 5.11 1.28
N SER A 118 0.03 5.79 2.10
CA SER A 118 0.60 6.60 3.17
C SER A 118 1.18 5.70 4.27
N SER A 119 2.28 6.16 4.89
CA SER A 119 2.94 5.45 5.98
C SER A 119 2.10 5.36 7.27
N GLU A 120 1.01 6.10 7.37
CA GLU A 120 0.07 6.07 8.50
C GLU A 120 -0.95 4.92 8.41
N GLY A 121 -0.73 3.94 7.54
CA GLY A 121 -1.56 2.74 7.36
C GLY A 121 -3.01 3.08 7.00
N MET A 122 -3.41 2.85 5.77
CA MET A 122 -4.77 2.97 5.23
C MET A 122 -5.22 4.29 4.58
N SER A 123 -4.34 5.18 4.17
CA SER A 123 -4.79 6.12 3.15
C SER A 123 -3.99 5.92 1.86
N VAL A 124 -4.49 5.07 0.97
CA VAL A 124 -4.39 5.35 -0.48
C VAL A 124 -4.65 6.84 -0.60
N ASN A 125 -3.79 7.60 -1.30
CA ASN A 125 -4.05 9.02 -1.56
C ASN A 125 -5.57 9.20 -1.70
N PRO A 126 -6.24 9.94 -0.80
CA PRO A 126 -7.71 9.95 -0.75
C PRO A 126 -8.34 10.29 -2.09
N ALA A 127 -7.64 11.08 -2.91
CA ALA A 127 -8.08 11.46 -4.25
C ALA A 127 -8.00 10.28 -5.24
N GLU A 128 -6.93 9.49 -5.22
CA GLU A 128 -6.77 8.33 -6.10
C GLU A 128 -7.70 7.18 -5.70
N ALA A 129 -7.86 6.94 -4.39
CA ALA A 129 -8.83 5.98 -3.88
C ALA A 129 -10.27 6.37 -4.24
N PHE A 130 -10.57 7.67 -4.23
CA PHE A 130 -11.86 8.18 -4.65
C PHE A 130 -12.08 8.00 -6.16
N LEU A 131 -11.07 8.26 -6.98
CA LEU A 131 -11.15 8.12 -8.42
C LEU A 131 -11.26 6.65 -8.89
N ALA A 132 -10.65 5.72 -8.16
CA ALA A 132 -10.73 4.28 -8.44
C ALA A 132 -12.07 3.63 -8.08
N ARG A 133 -12.96 4.34 -7.34
CA ARG A 133 -14.28 3.84 -6.95
C ARG A 133 -15.30 4.00 -8.09
N THR A 134 -16.29 3.12 -8.10
CA THR A 134 -17.47 3.29 -8.97
C THR A 134 -18.29 4.52 -8.56
N ALA A 135 -19.13 5.03 -9.44
CA ALA A 135 -19.98 6.19 -9.15
C ALA A 135 -20.84 6.01 -7.88
N ALA A 136 -21.43 4.84 -7.69
CA ALA A 136 -22.23 4.50 -6.50
C ALA A 136 -21.42 4.45 -5.20
N GLU A 137 -20.18 3.97 -5.27
CA GLU A 137 -19.26 3.94 -4.12
C GLU A 137 -18.73 5.34 -3.76
N ARG A 138 -18.55 6.21 -4.75
CA ARG A 138 -18.19 7.62 -4.53
C ARG A 138 -19.29 8.37 -3.80
N GLU A 139 -20.55 8.17 -4.20
CA GLU A 139 -21.70 8.79 -3.57
C GLU A 139 -21.85 8.37 -2.09
N LYS A 140 -21.75 7.08 -1.79
CA LYS A 140 -21.73 6.55 -0.42
C LYS A 140 -20.59 7.11 0.43
N PHE A 141 -19.41 7.28 -0.16
CA PHE A 141 -18.25 7.82 0.51
C PHE A 141 -18.41 9.29 0.85
N ILE A 142 -18.95 10.10 -0.07
CA ILE A 142 -19.26 11.52 0.17
C ILE A 142 -20.30 11.66 1.25
N THR A 143 -21.38 10.89 1.24
CA THR A 143 -22.43 10.89 2.26
C THR A 143 -21.83 10.60 3.64
N LYS A 144 -20.97 9.58 3.75
CA LYS A 144 -20.31 9.22 5.02
C LYS A 144 -19.39 10.32 5.56
N ILE A 145 -18.67 11.05 4.70
CA ILE A 145 -17.85 12.19 5.12
C ILE A 145 -18.74 13.34 5.60
N LEU A 146 -19.81 13.66 4.88
CA LEU A 146 -20.73 14.73 5.25
C LEU A 146 -21.43 14.46 6.59
N ASP A 147 -21.80 13.21 6.87
CA ASP A 147 -22.41 12.81 8.13
C ASP A 147 -21.42 12.91 9.31
N ARG A 148 -20.16 12.52 9.11
CA ARG A 148 -19.10 12.73 10.12
C ARG A 148 -18.88 14.22 10.42
N THR A 149 -18.77 15.04 9.38
CA THR A 149 -18.55 16.49 9.53
C THR A 149 -19.70 17.17 10.25
N LYS A 150 -20.94 16.66 10.12
CA LYS A 150 -22.10 17.16 10.87
C LYS A 150 -22.02 16.75 12.35
N SER A 151 -21.65 15.49 12.63
CA SER A 151 -21.51 14.98 14.01
C SER A 151 -20.44 15.74 14.77
N ASP A 152 -19.26 15.95 14.17
CA ASP A 152 -18.16 16.69 14.80
C ASP A 152 -18.57 18.15 15.12
N LYS A 153 -19.32 18.82 14.23
CA LYS A 153 -19.84 20.18 14.48
C LYS A 153 -20.91 20.24 15.58
N ASP A 154 -21.69 19.19 15.74
CA ASP A 154 -22.72 19.12 16.78
C ASP A 154 -22.06 18.82 18.14
N GLU A 155 -21.00 18.02 18.22
CA GLU A 155 -20.19 17.80 19.41
C GLU A 155 -19.45 19.06 19.86
N GLU A 156 -18.83 19.82 18.95
CA GLU A 156 -18.21 21.11 19.25
C GLU A 156 -19.21 22.14 19.78
N LYS A 157 -20.42 22.19 19.20
CA LYS A 157 -21.50 23.08 19.69
C LYS A 157 -22.01 22.68 21.05
N GLN A 158 -22.09 21.39 21.38
CA GLN A 158 -22.48 20.91 22.70
C GLN A 158 -21.37 21.19 23.72
N ALA A 159 -20.10 20.98 23.40
CA ALA A 159 -19.01 21.30 24.29
C ALA A 159 -18.96 22.81 24.62
N ALA A 160 -19.10 23.67 23.61
CA ALA A 160 -19.13 25.13 23.80
C ALA A 160 -20.35 25.64 24.64
N ARG A 161 -21.48 24.91 24.65
CA ARG A 161 -22.63 25.21 25.51
C ARG A 161 -22.44 24.74 26.93
N GLY A 162 -21.66 23.69 27.16
CA GLY A 162 -21.35 23.16 28.50
C GLY A 162 -20.35 24.00 29.29
N GLU A 163 -19.53 24.83 28.62
CA GLU A 163 -18.56 25.74 29.24
C GLU A 163 -19.20 27.09 29.70
N LEU A 164 -20.43 27.34 29.35
CA LEU A 164 -21.16 28.58 29.66
C LEU A 164 -22.17 28.47 30.85
N LEU A 165 -22.15 27.36 31.58
CA LEU A 165 -22.92 27.11 32.81
C LEU A 165 -22.00 26.82 33.99
#